data_0d53216ba8b1009cc5a8ef42aec861a8
#
_entry.id   0d53216ba8b1009cc5a8ef42aec861a8
#
_cell.length_a   1.000
_cell.length_b   1.000
_cell.length_c   1.000
_cell.angle_alpha   90.00
_cell.angle_beta   90.00
_cell.angle_gamma   90.00
#
_symmetry.space_group_name_H-M   'P 1'
#
loop_
_entity.id
_entity.type
_entity.pdbx_description
1 polymer ?
#
loop_
_entity_poly.entity_id
_entity_poly.type
_entity_poly.pdbx_seq_one_letter_code
_entity_poly.pdbx_strand_id
1 'polypeptide(L)'
;FLATWQSEAGIGPAPHWVIEHEADAKHVPPDLFPGIMKIARMGYDGKGQATVGNLEELEKAWRDFDQVPCVLEKKLELAFEVSALVARGHDDEIKAYPVAQNIHRNGILHTTTVPAPDLTDEQESKIVEAAIAIIRRLEYVGVLCIEFFVLRDGSIVANEMAPRPHNSGHYTQNACVTSQFEQQVRAMARMPLGATNLLLPTVMLNILGDEWYVDGSITEPPWNKITASPYAKLHLYGKSEPRRGRKMGHINFIAPSQSEVDQACQGAQKLLNIRR
;
A
#
# COMPACT_ATOMS: atom_id res chain seq x y z
N PHE A 1 6.61 -13.02 10.55
CA PHE A 1 5.30 -13.67 10.42
C PHE A 1 4.95 -13.98 8.96
N LEU A 2 4.89 -12.97 8.07
CA LEU A 2 4.55 -13.20 6.66
C LEU A 2 5.49 -14.20 5.98
N ALA A 3 6.78 -14.15 6.28
CA ALA A 3 7.78 -15.04 5.72
C ALA A 3 7.52 -16.54 5.96
N THR A 4 6.76 -16.87 7.01
CA THR A 4 6.44 -18.26 7.37
C THR A 4 4.96 -18.59 7.23
N TRP A 5 4.15 -17.65 6.74
CA TRP A 5 2.72 -17.80 6.60
C TRP A 5 2.32 -18.16 5.17
N GLN A 6 1.39 -19.07 5.05
CA GLN A 6 0.72 -19.42 3.81
C GLN A 6 -0.75 -19.67 4.10
N SER A 7 -1.65 -19.10 3.30
CA SER A 7 -3.09 -19.35 3.43
C SER A 7 -3.47 -20.73 2.92
N GLU A 8 -4.65 -21.22 3.33
CA GLU A 8 -5.25 -22.44 2.76
C GLU A 8 -5.50 -22.29 1.25
N ALA A 9 -5.71 -21.08 0.76
CA ALA A 9 -5.83 -20.76 -0.66
C ALA A 9 -4.48 -20.68 -1.40
N GLY A 10 -3.35 -21.00 -0.75
CA GLY A 10 -2.02 -20.99 -1.35
C GLY A 10 -1.34 -19.64 -1.42
N ILE A 11 -1.95 -18.57 -0.88
CA ILE A 11 -1.31 -17.24 -0.85
C ILE A 11 -0.28 -17.21 0.29
N GLY A 12 0.96 -16.92 -0.07
CA GLY A 12 2.09 -16.76 0.83
C GLY A 12 2.98 -15.59 0.39
N PRO A 13 4.12 -15.35 1.06
CA PRO A 13 5.09 -14.36 0.64
C PRO A 13 5.82 -14.79 -0.64
N ALA A 14 6.54 -13.85 -1.27
CA ALA A 14 7.46 -14.18 -2.35
C ALA A 14 8.51 -15.22 -1.89
N PRO A 15 9.06 -16.06 -2.79
CA PRO A 15 10.23 -16.86 -2.48
C PRO A 15 11.33 -15.96 -1.92
N HIS A 16 11.91 -16.33 -0.77
CA HIS A 16 12.82 -15.45 -0.04
C HIS A 16 13.88 -16.22 0.71
N TRP A 17 14.93 -15.48 1.14
CA TRP A 17 16.02 -15.97 1.98
C TRP A 17 16.34 -14.95 3.07
N VAL A 18 16.47 -15.41 4.30
CA VAL A 18 16.83 -14.55 5.43
C VAL A 18 18.35 -14.49 5.55
N ILE A 19 18.89 -13.29 5.71
CA ILE A 19 20.32 -13.01 5.84
C ILE A 19 20.53 -12.33 7.19
N GLU A 20 21.07 -13.06 8.15
CA GLU A 20 21.43 -12.55 9.48
C GLU A 20 22.95 -12.47 9.65
N HIS A 21 23.70 -13.34 8.92
CA HIS A 21 25.15 -13.48 9.02
C HIS A 21 25.78 -13.62 7.64
N GLU A 22 27.09 -13.41 7.56
CA GLU A 22 27.86 -13.54 6.30
C GLU A 22 27.71 -14.92 5.64
N ALA A 23 27.57 -15.97 6.45
CA ALA A 23 27.36 -17.32 5.95
C ALA A 23 26.04 -17.44 5.18
N ASP A 24 24.97 -16.77 5.65
CA ASP A 24 23.66 -16.80 5.00
C ASP A 24 23.72 -16.14 3.63
N ALA A 25 24.45 -15.01 3.53
CA ALA A 25 24.64 -14.29 2.27
C ALA A 25 25.34 -15.16 1.21
N LYS A 26 26.30 -16.00 1.62
CA LYS A 26 27.05 -16.90 0.73
C LYS A 26 26.26 -18.12 0.23
N HIS A 27 25.17 -18.48 0.93
CA HIS A 27 24.36 -19.67 0.63
C HIS A 27 23.00 -19.34 0.02
N VAL A 28 22.82 -18.11 -0.48
CA VAL A 28 21.57 -17.69 -1.15
C VAL A 28 21.30 -18.58 -2.38
N PRO A 29 20.10 -19.16 -2.50
CA PRO A 29 19.70 -19.93 -3.67
C PRO A 29 19.78 -19.09 -4.96
N PRO A 30 20.44 -19.61 -6.04
CA PRO A 30 20.61 -18.84 -7.30
C PRO A 30 19.29 -18.45 -7.99
N ASP A 31 18.21 -19.20 -7.78
CA ASP A 31 16.89 -18.97 -8.35
C ASP A 31 16.14 -17.78 -7.72
N LEU A 32 16.68 -17.20 -6.64
CA LEU A 32 16.18 -15.96 -6.07
C LEU A 32 16.67 -14.71 -6.81
N PHE A 33 17.62 -14.84 -7.74
CA PHE A 33 18.08 -13.72 -8.53
C PHE A 33 17.35 -13.63 -9.89
N PRO A 34 17.04 -12.41 -10.37
CA PRO A 34 17.23 -11.15 -9.67
C PRO A 34 16.29 -11.03 -8.47
N GLY A 35 16.77 -10.42 -7.38
CA GLY A 35 16.04 -10.26 -6.15
C GLY A 35 15.99 -8.83 -5.65
N ILE A 36 15.15 -8.60 -4.64
CA ILE A 36 15.06 -7.35 -3.89
C ILE A 36 15.47 -7.63 -2.46
N MET A 37 16.62 -7.10 -2.05
CA MET A 37 17.07 -7.18 -0.66
C MET A 37 16.47 -6.04 0.14
N LYS A 38 15.88 -6.36 1.29
CA LYS A 38 15.23 -5.43 2.21
C LYS A 38 15.84 -5.58 3.61
N ILE A 39 16.12 -4.46 4.28
CA ILE A 39 16.48 -4.51 5.70
C ILE A 39 15.28 -5.02 6.52
N ALA A 40 15.54 -5.88 7.51
CA ALA A 40 14.48 -6.52 8.28
C ALA A 40 13.71 -5.56 9.21
N ARG A 41 14.27 -4.40 9.52
CA ARG A 41 13.68 -3.39 10.43
C ARG A 41 13.96 -1.98 9.92
N MET A 42 13.05 -1.04 10.21
CA MET A 42 13.20 0.39 9.92
C MET A 42 13.20 0.76 8.43
N GLY A 43 12.86 -0.15 7.52
CA GLY A 43 12.61 0.16 6.10
C GLY A 43 11.24 0.81 5.92
N TYR A 44 11.14 1.80 5.03
CA TYR A 44 9.87 2.46 4.66
C TYR A 44 10.01 3.20 3.32
N ASP A 45 8.91 3.31 2.58
CA ASP A 45 8.83 4.07 1.31
C ASP A 45 10.03 3.81 0.37
N GLY A 46 10.43 2.55 0.19
CA GLY A 46 11.54 2.13 -0.68
C GLY A 46 12.95 2.37 -0.09
N LYS A 47 13.07 2.92 1.11
CA LYS A 47 14.36 3.06 1.81
C LYS A 47 14.76 1.76 2.49
N GLY A 48 16.06 1.45 2.44
CA GLY A 48 16.60 0.21 2.98
C GLY A 48 16.28 -1.01 2.11
N GLN A 49 16.15 -0.81 0.79
CA GLN A 49 16.05 -1.89 -0.18
C GLN A 49 16.98 -1.67 -1.37
N ALA A 50 17.45 -2.77 -1.97
CA ALA A 50 18.30 -2.78 -3.15
C ALA A 50 17.89 -3.91 -4.09
N THR A 51 17.81 -3.63 -5.39
CA THR A 51 17.70 -4.68 -6.39
C THR A 51 19.08 -5.26 -6.66
N VAL A 52 19.19 -6.58 -6.63
CA VAL A 52 20.44 -7.31 -6.83
C VAL A 52 20.24 -8.40 -7.89
N GLY A 53 21.14 -8.48 -8.86
CA GLY A 53 21.08 -9.43 -9.96
C GLY A 53 21.89 -10.72 -9.72
N ASN A 54 22.78 -10.72 -8.74
CA ASN A 54 23.67 -11.83 -8.45
C ASN A 54 24.24 -11.72 -7.02
N LEU A 55 25.05 -12.72 -6.64
CA LEU A 55 25.64 -12.81 -5.30
C LEU A 55 26.60 -11.65 -4.99
N GLU A 56 27.41 -11.21 -5.95
CA GLU A 56 28.37 -10.10 -5.74
C GLU A 56 27.65 -8.79 -5.44
N GLU A 57 26.58 -8.49 -6.17
CA GLU A 57 25.72 -7.32 -5.93
C GLU A 57 25.01 -7.42 -4.58
N LEU A 58 24.56 -8.62 -4.19
CA LEU A 58 23.94 -8.86 -2.89
C LEU A 58 24.92 -8.59 -1.75
N GLU A 59 26.14 -9.16 -1.81
CA GLU A 59 27.16 -8.95 -0.78
C GLU A 59 27.56 -7.47 -0.66
N LYS A 60 27.64 -6.77 -1.80
CA LYS A 60 27.88 -5.32 -1.82
C LYS A 60 26.74 -4.57 -1.14
N ALA A 61 25.49 -4.82 -1.55
CA ALA A 61 24.31 -4.17 -0.97
C ALA A 61 24.19 -4.43 0.53
N TRP A 62 24.52 -5.65 0.99
CA TRP A 62 24.50 -5.99 2.41
C TRP A 62 25.56 -5.22 3.21
N ARG A 63 26.78 -5.02 2.64
CA ARG A 63 27.78 -4.13 3.24
C ARG A 63 27.30 -2.67 3.29
N ASP A 64 26.66 -2.18 2.22
CA ASP A 64 26.12 -0.83 2.14
C ASP A 64 24.97 -0.61 3.16
N PHE A 65 24.35 -1.69 3.63
CA PHE A 65 23.34 -1.69 4.71
C PHE A 65 23.95 -1.99 6.09
N ASP A 66 25.25 -1.74 6.29
CA ASP A 66 25.96 -1.96 7.56
C ASP A 66 25.81 -3.40 8.10
N GLN A 67 25.60 -4.36 7.22
CA GLN A 67 25.46 -5.79 7.54
C GLN A 67 24.36 -6.10 8.57
N VAL A 68 23.30 -5.27 8.60
CA VAL A 68 22.13 -5.55 9.42
C VAL A 68 21.34 -6.74 8.86
N PRO A 69 20.50 -7.39 9.68
CA PRO A 69 19.61 -8.45 9.20
C PRO A 69 18.75 -7.99 8.03
N CYS A 70 18.73 -8.77 6.96
CA CYS A 70 18.01 -8.51 5.71
C CYS A 70 17.18 -9.72 5.28
N VAL A 71 16.26 -9.48 4.37
CA VAL A 71 15.55 -10.51 3.61
C VAL A 71 15.77 -10.25 2.14
N LEU A 72 16.24 -11.25 1.40
CA LEU A 72 16.24 -11.25 -0.05
C LEU A 72 14.94 -11.88 -0.52
N GLU A 73 14.15 -11.15 -1.27
CA GLU A 73 12.94 -11.65 -1.93
C GLU A 73 13.20 -11.76 -3.44
N LYS A 74 12.73 -12.85 -4.07
CA LYS A 74 12.75 -12.96 -5.52
C LYS A 74 12.00 -11.81 -6.16
N LYS A 75 12.62 -11.13 -7.14
CA LYS A 75 11.94 -10.10 -7.92
C LYS A 75 10.89 -10.75 -8.83
N LEU A 76 9.62 -10.41 -8.60
CA LEU A 76 8.48 -10.99 -9.31
C LEU A 76 8.03 -10.08 -10.46
N GLU A 77 7.45 -10.67 -11.50
CA GLU A 77 6.81 -9.93 -12.59
C GLU A 77 5.36 -9.61 -12.24
N LEU A 78 5.16 -8.39 -11.77
CA LEU A 78 3.84 -7.92 -11.34
C LEU A 78 2.95 -7.59 -12.54
N ALA A 79 1.67 -7.94 -12.45
CA ALA A 79 0.62 -7.35 -13.26
C ALA A 79 0.15 -6.03 -12.62
N PHE A 80 -0.22 -6.07 -11.35
CA PHE A 80 -0.62 -4.91 -10.55
C PHE A 80 -0.50 -5.21 -9.04
N GLU A 81 -0.67 -4.16 -8.25
CA GLU A 81 -0.62 -4.22 -6.79
C GLU A 81 -1.98 -3.91 -6.19
N VAL A 82 -2.35 -4.61 -5.12
CA VAL A 82 -3.60 -4.35 -4.39
C VAL A 82 -3.36 -4.33 -2.89
N SER A 83 -4.29 -3.74 -2.16
CA SER A 83 -4.32 -3.81 -0.70
C SER A 83 -5.70 -4.18 -0.19
N ALA A 84 -5.74 -5.06 0.80
CA ALA A 84 -6.92 -5.41 1.56
C ALA A 84 -6.84 -4.81 2.96
N LEU A 85 -7.86 -4.03 3.33
CA LEU A 85 -8.04 -3.55 4.69
C LEU A 85 -9.05 -4.45 5.39
N VAL A 86 -8.68 -4.93 6.57
CA VAL A 86 -9.57 -5.68 7.46
C VAL A 86 -9.53 -5.09 8.86
N ALA A 87 -10.61 -5.21 9.58
CA ALA A 87 -10.69 -4.82 10.98
C ALA A 87 -11.25 -5.97 11.81
N ARG A 88 -10.71 -6.19 13.02
CA ARG A 88 -11.22 -7.16 13.98
C ARG A 88 -11.53 -6.45 15.29
N GLY A 89 -12.72 -6.72 15.83
CA GLY A 89 -13.17 -6.28 17.14
C GLY A 89 -12.70 -7.20 18.26
N HIS A 90 -13.02 -6.83 19.50
CA HIS A 90 -12.77 -7.66 20.68
C HIS A 90 -13.71 -8.87 20.79
N ASP A 91 -14.82 -8.83 20.08
CA ASP A 91 -15.86 -9.88 20.00
C ASP A 91 -15.62 -10.86 18.85
N ASP A 92 -14.44 -10.82 18.25
CA ASP A 92 -14.03 -11.59 17.08
C ASP A 92 -14.78 -11.26 15.78
N GLU A 93 -15.66 -10.25 15.76
CA GLU A 93 -16.22 -9.74 14.52
C GLU A 93 -15.09 -9.25 13.60
N ILE A 94 -15.10 -9.66 12.34
CA ILE A 94 -14.16 -9.20 11.33
C ILE A 94 -14.92 -8.58 10.17
N LYS A 95 -14.49 -7.39 9.75
CA LYS A 95 -15.01 -6.72 8.55
C LYS A 95 -13.87 -6.40 7.60
N ALA A 96 -14.11 -6.69 6.31
CA ALA A 96 -13.22 -6.33 5.23
C ALA A 96 -13.76 -5.12 4.49
N TYR A 97 -12.88 -4.23 4.05
CA TYR A 97 -13.18 -3.18 3.09
C TYR A 97 -13.04 -3.72 1.67
N PRO A 98 -13.65 -3.07 0.66
CA PRO A 98 -13.38 -3.40 -0.73
C PRO A 98 -11.90 -3.34 -1.04
N VAL A 99 -11.41 -4.30 -1.83
CA VAL A 99 -9.99 -4.36 -2.21
C VAL A 99 -9.63 -3.16 -3.09
N ALA A 100 -8.51 -2.55 -2.82
CA ALA A 100 -8.04 -1.36 -3.50
C ALA A 100 -6.86 -1.69 -4.42
N GLN A 101 -6.88 -1.20 -5.66
CA GLN A 101 -5.74 -1.30 -6.58
C GLN A 101 -4.82 -0.09 -6.43
N ASN A 102 -3.53 -0.35 -6.33
CA ASN A 102 -2.53 0.65 -6.02
C ASN A 102 -1.57 0.86 -7.19
N ILE A 103 -1.16 2.10 -7.41
CA ILE A 103 -0.06 2.46 -8.29
C ILE A 103 1.01 3.13 -7.45
N HIS A 104 2.20 2.54 -7.43
CA HIS A 104 3.38 3.14 -6.80
C HIS A 104 4.28 3.80 -7.85
N ARG A 105 4.94 4.89 -7.45
CA ARG A 105 5.98 5.58 -8.24
C ARG A 105 7.18 5.80 -7.34
N ASN A 106 8.33 5.33 -7.79
CA ASN A 106 9.58 5.41 -7.00
C ASN A 106 9.42 4.86 -5.56
N GLY A 107 8.66 3.76 -5.39
CA GLY A 107 8.40 3.13 -4.09
C GLY A 107 7.41 3.88 -3.19
N ILE A 108 6.78 4.96 -3.67
CA ILE A 108 5.78 5.71 -2.90
C ILE A 108 4.41 5.53 -3.55
N LEU A 109 3.38 5.22 -2.76
CA LEU A 109 2.01 5.12 -3.25
C LEU A 109 1.60 6.43 -3.93
N HIS A 110 1.18 6.33 -5.19
CA HIS A 110 0.73 7.45 -5.99
C HIS A 110 -0.80 7.55 -6.02
N THR A 111 -1.48 6.49 -6.46
CA THR A 111 -2.95 6.43 -6.48
C THR A 111 -3.47 5.12 -5.94
N THR A 112 -4.68 5.16 -5.40
CA THR A 112 -5.47 3.99 -5.02
C THR A 112 -6.83 4.10 -5.67
N THR A 113 -7.26 3.06 -6.39
CA THR A 113 -8.56 2.99 -7.11
C THR A 113 -9.45 1.93 -6.49
N VAL A 114 -10.71 2.26 -6.23
CA VAL A 114 -11.72 1.35 -5.66
C VAL A 114 -13.06 1.58 -6.37
N PRO A 115 -13.70 0.52 -6.87
CA PRO A 115 -13.26 -0.89 -6.92
C PRO A 115 -11.95 -1.06 -7.71
N ALA A 116 -11.21 -2.12 -7.42
CA ALA A 116 -9.99 -2.48 -8.15
C ALA A 116 -10.32 -2.87 -9.61
N PRO A 117 -9.87 -2.09 -10.63
CA PRO A 117 -10.37 -2.26 -11.99
C PRO A 117 -9.90 -3.54 -12.70
N ASP A 118 -8.72 -4.05 -12.35
CA ASP A 118 -8.10 -5.21 -13.02
C ASP A 118 -8.24 -6.51 -12.21
N LEU A 119 -8.91 -6.46 -11.06
CA LEU A 119 -9.08 -7.59 -10.17
C LEU A 119 -10.34 -8.37 -10.54
N THR A 120 -10.24 -9.69 -10.66
CA THR A 120 -11.41 -10.57 -10.84
C THR A 120 -12.10 -10.84 -9.50
N ASP A 121 -13.39 -11.16 -9.52
CA ASP A 121 -14.16 -11.50 -8.31
C ASP A 121 -13.53 -12.68 -7.54
N GLU A 122 -12.99 -13.70 -8.26
CA GLU A 122 -12.30 -14.83 -7.66
C GLU A 122 -11.02 -14.40 -6.94
N GLN A 123 -10.22 -13.52 -7.56
CA GLN A 123 -9.01 -12.99 -6.94
C GLN A 123 -9.34 -12.12 -5.73
N GLU A 124 -10.37 -11.26 -5.83
CA GLU A 124 -10.83 -10.45 -4.70
C GLU A 124 -11.24 -11.32 -3.52
N SER A 125 -12.04 -12.37 -3.74
CA SER A 125 -12.45 -13.32 -2.70
C SER A 125 -11.25 -13.97 -2.01
N LYS A 126 -10.28 -14.47 -2.78
CA LYS A 126 -9.05 -15.08 -2.24
C LYS A 126 -8.22 -14.11 -1.40
N ILE A 127 -8.11 -12.86 -1.85
CA ILE A 127 -7.36 -11.80 -1.13
C ILE A 127 -8.05 -11.46 0.18
N VAL A 128 -9.37 -11.30 0.17
CA VAL A 128 -10.16 -11.01 1.38
C VAL A 128 -10.09 -12.17 2.37
N GLU A 129 -10.24 -13.41 1.91
CA GLU A 129 -10.09 -14.60 2.75
C GLU A 129 -8.69 -14.70 3.38
N ALA A 130 -7.65 -14.44 2.60
CA ALA A 130 -6.28 -14.41 3.10
C ALA A 130 -6.09 -13.31 4.16
N ALA A 131 -6.61 -12.11 3.93
CA ALA A 131 -6.52 -11.01 4.89
C ALA A 131 -7.26 -11.32 6.19
N ILE A 132 -8.44 -11.93 6.11
CA ILE A 132 -9.22 -12.40 7.28
C ILE A 132 -8.46 -13.50 8.03
N ALA A 133 -7.85 -14.44 7.34
CA ALA A 133 -7.06 -15.50 7.96
C ALA A 133 -5.83 -14.93 8.71
N ILE A 134 -5.16 -13.95 8.12
CA ILE A 134 -4.00 -13.28 8.73
C ILE A 134 -4.40 -12.55 10.02
N ILE A 135 -5.43 -11.69 9.98
CA ILE A 135 -5.82 -10.90 11.17
C ILE A 135 -6.32 -11.80 12.30
N ARG A 136 -7.01 -12.91 11.95
CA ARG A 136 -7.46 -13.92 12.91
C ARG A 136 -6.28 -14.66 13.53
N ARG A 137 -5.32 -15.10 12.71
CA ARG A 137 -4.13 -15.83 13.17
C ARG A 137 -3.22 -14.98 14.07
N LEU A 138 -3.19 -13.67 13.82
CA LEU A 138 -2.47 -12.71 14.65
C LEU A 138 -3.21 -12.35 15.94
N GLU A 139 -4.48 -12.74 16.07
CA GLU A 139 -5.38 -12.29 17.15
C GLU A 139 -5.39 -10.75 17.29
N TYR A 140 -5.07 -10.04 16.18
CA TYR A 140 -4.93 -8.60 16.20
C TYR A 140 -6.29 -7.92 16.29
N VAL A 141 -6.45 -6.98 17.22
CA VAL A 141 -7.63 -6.12 17.38
C VAL A 141 -7.32 -4.73 16.83
N GLY A 142 -8.09 -4.29 15.85
CA GLY A 142 -7.86 -3.02 15.16
C GLY A 142 -7.91 -3.18 13.64
N VAL A 143 -7.46 -2.16 12.93
CA VAL A 143 -7.36 -2.15 11.46
C VAL A 143 -5.99 -2.68 11.04
N LEU A 144 -6.00 -3.67 10.15
CA LEU A 144 -4.82 -4.25 9.51
C LEU A 144 -4.94 -4.04 8.00
N CYS A 145 -3.89 -3.55 7.38
CA CYS A 145 -3.73 -3.53 5.93
C CYS A 145 -2.74 -4.61 5.52
N ILE A 146 -3.07 -5.38 4.48
CA ILE A 146 -2.14 -6.30 3.83
C ILE A 146 -2.03 -5.90 2.36
N GLU A 147 -0.80 -5.75 1.88
CA GLU A 147 -0.51 -5.51 0.48
C GLU A 147 -0.20 -6.82 -0.24
N PHE A 148 -0.75 -6.97 -1.43
CA PHE A 148 -0.58 -8.15 -2.27
C PHE A 148 -0.10 -7.74 -3.66
N PHE A 149 0.70 -8.59 -4.26
CA PHE A 149 1.05 -8.56 -5.67
C PHE A 149 0.18 -9.54 -6.44
N VAL A 150 -0.44 -9.09 -7.52
CA VAL A 150 -1.05 -9.97 -8.52
C VAL A 150 -0.04 -10.11 -9.65
N LEU A 151 0.37 -11.33 -9.94
CA LEU A 151 1.40 -11.63 -10.93
C LEU A 151 0.76 -11.78 -12.32
N ARG A 152 1.59 -11.76 -13.37
CA ARG A 152 1.12 -11.89 -14.77
C ARG A 152 0.45 -13.23 -15.06
N ASP A 153 0.77 -14.27 -14.32
CA ASP A 153 0.13 -15.59 -14.42
C ASP A 153 -1.19 -15.68 -13.62
N GLY A 154 -1.59 -14.58 -12.97
CA GLY A 154 -2.80 -14.49 -12.14
C GLY A 154 -2.61 -14.97 -10.70
N SER A 155 -1.44 -15.46 -10.32
CA SER A 155 -1.15 -15.85 -8.94
C SER A 155 -1.04 -14.62 -8.03
N ILE A 156 -1.26 -14.83 -6.73
CA ILE A 156 -1.30 -13.78 -5.72
C ILE A 156 -0.24 -14.05 -4.66
N VAL A 157 0.52 -13.03 -4.31
CA VAL A 157 1.62 -13.08 -3.34
C VAL A 157 1.41 -11.99 -2.29
N ALA A 158 1.53 -12.33 -1.01
CA ALA A 158 1.52 -11.34 0.08
C ALA A 158 2.87 -10.62 0.12
N ASN A 159 2.83 -9.28 0.11
CA ASN A 159 4.02 -8.43 0.13
C ASN A 159 4.35 -7.95 1.54
N GLU A 160 3.50 -7.10 2.10
CA GLU A 160 3.70 -6.55 3.45
C GLU A 160 2.39 -6.38 4.20
N MET A 161 2.50 -6.16 5.51
CA MET A 161 1.34 -5.86 6.35
C MET A 161 1.63 -4.68 7.29
N ALA A 162 0.60 -3.89 7.54
CA ALA A 162 0.65 -2.75 8.45
C ALA A 162 -0.47 -2.86 9.49
N PRO A 163 -0.16 -3.15 10.77
CA PRO A 163 -1.15 -3.25 11.85
C PRO A 163 -1.58 -1.85 12.34
N ARG A 164 -2.15 -1.07 11.46
CA ARG A 164 -2.59 0.32 11.66
C ARG A 164 -3.39 0.81 10.45
N PRO A 165 -4.13 1.94 10.55
CA PRO A 165 -4.61 2.64 9.36
C PRO A 165 -3.50 2.87 8.35
N HIS A 166 -3.79 2.63 7.07
CA HIS A 166 -2.82 2.63 5.99
C HIS A 166 -3.11 3.70 4.94
N ASN A 167 -2.08 4.13 4.20
CA ASN A 167 -2.21 5.15 3.18
C ASN A 167 -3.19 4.75 2.06
N SER A 168 -3.12 3.50 1.59
CA SER A 168 -4.07 2.98 0.60
C SER A 168 -5.52 2.90 1.11
N GLY A 169 -5.75 2.97 2.42
CA GLY A 169 -7.08 3.01 3.03
C GLY A 169 -7.66 4.41 3.22
N HIS A 170 -6.97 5.48 2.80
CA HIS A 170 -7.47 6.85 2.98
C HIS A 170 -8.73 7.15 2.19
N TYR A 171 -8.99 6.41 1.10
CA TYR A 171 -10.25 6.52 0.36
C TYR A 171 -11.47 6.30 1.25
N THR A 172 -11.35 5.47 2.29
CA THR A 172 -12.45 5.13 3.19
C THR A 172 -13.03 6.34 3.93
N GLN A 173 -12.26 7.43 4.10
CA GLN A 173 -12.72 8.63 4.80
C GLN A 173 -13.96 9.25 4.14
N ASN A 174 -14.07 9.13 2.83
CA ASN A 174 -15.16 9.78 2.08
C ASN A 174 -16.00 8.78 1.28
N ALA A 175 -15.43 7.62 0.93
CA ALA A 175 -16.06 6.67 0.02
C ALA A 175 -16.64 5.44 0.70
N CYS A 176 -16.44 5.24 2.01
CA CYS A 176 -17.05 4.14 2.78
C CYS A 176 -18.00 4.66 3.86
N VAL A 177 -18.92 3.80 4.30
CA VAL A 177 -19.85 4.13 5.42
C VAL A 177 -19.08 4.44 6.69
N THR A 178 -18.04 3.64 6.99
CA THR A 178 -17.15 3.86 8.15
C THR A 178 -15.72 4.00 7.64
N SER A 179 -15.02 5.05 8.03
CA SER A 179 -13.61 5.21 7.65
C SER A 179 -12.71 4.23 8.41
N GLN A 180 -11.53 3.92 7.87
CA GLN A 180 -10.53 3.13 8.57
C GLN A 180 -10.13 3.74 9.92
N PHE A 181 -10.18 5.05 10.04
CA PHE A 181 -9.82 5.77 11.29
C PHE A 181 -10.91 5.59 12.34
N GLU A 182 -12.17 5.77 11.96
CA GLU A 182 -13.31 5.50 12.85
C GLU A 182 -13.33 4.02 13.25
N GLN A 183 -13.09 3.11 12.31
CA GLN A 183 -13.06 1.68 12.57
C GLN A 183 -11.96 1.31 13.58
N GLN A 184 -10.77 1.92 13.45
CA GLN A 184 -9.69 1.75 14.42
C GLN A 184 -10.12 2.21 15.81
N VAL A 185 -10.76 3.36 15.92
CA VAL A 185 -11.26 3.88 17.21
C VAL A 185 -12.33 2.96 17.80
N ARG A 186 -13.28 2.50 16.95
CA ARG A 186 -14.33 1.55 17.39
C ARG A 186 -13.72 0.27 17.95
N ALA A 187 -12.79 -0.34 17.23
CA ALA A 187 -12.10 -1.54 17.68
C ALA A 187 -11.37 -1.33 19.01
N MET A 188 -10.59 -0.26 19.14
CA MET A 188 -9.85 0.05 20.39
C MET A 188 -10.77 0.38 21.57
N ALA A 189 -11.89 1.04 21.31
CA ALA A 189 -12.87 1.42 22.34
C ALA A 189 -13.89 0.31 22.67
N ARG A 190 -13.71 -0.90 22.11
CA ARG A 190 -14.64 -2.04 22.27
C ARG A 190 -16.07 -1.71 21.82
N MET A 191 -16.20 -0.85 20.81
CA MET A 191 -17.48 -0.57 20.15
C MET A 191 -17.71 -1.59 19.02
N PRO A 192 -18.97 -1.87 18.66
CA PRO A 192 -19.27 -2.67 17.48
C PRO A 192 -18.61 -2.09 16.23
N LEU A 193 -18.11 -2.94 15.34
CA LEU A 193 -17.52 -2.50 14.09
C LEU A 193 -18.57 -1.86 13.17
N GLY A 194 -18.21 -0.76 12.52
CA GLY A 194 -19.06 -0.08 11.55
C GLY A 194 -19.09 -0.83 10.20
N ALA A 195 -20.07 -0.52 9.36
CA ALA A 195 -20.18 -1.06 8.01
C ALA A 195 -19.06 -0.53 7.11
N THR A 196 -18.48 -1.41 6.27
CA THR A 196 -17.32 -1.11 5.41
C THR A 196 -17.71 -0.89 3.94
N ASN A 197 -19.00 -0.87 3.64
CA ASN A 197 -19.53 -0.76 2.28
C ASN A 197 -19.00 0.49 1.56
N LEU A 198 -18.58 0.30 0.32
CA LEU A 198 -18.29 1.40 -0.60
C LEU A 198 -19.57 2.13 -0.95
N LEU A 199 -19.55 3.45 -0.90
CA LEU A 199 -20.68 4.31 -1.27
C LEU A 199 -20.70 4.63 -2.76
N LEU A 200 -19.52 4.96 -3.30
CA LEU A 200 -19.34 5.31 -4.70
C LEU A 200 -17.91 4.96 -5.14
N PRO A 201 -17.68 4.74 -6.44
CA PRO A 201 -16.33 4.62 -7.00
C PRO A 201 -15.43 5.77 -6.58
N THR A 202 -14.16 5.46 -6.35
CA THR A 202 -13.22 6.47 -5.84
C THR A 202 -11.81 6.24 -6.36
N VAL A 203 -11.07 7.34 -6.52
CA VAL A 203 -9.60 7.35 -6.64
C VAL A 203 -9.03 8.25 -5.55
N MET A 204 -8.15 7.71 -4.74
CA MET A 204 -7.31 8.49 -3.84
C MET A 204 -6.00 8.84 -4.55
N LEU A 205 -5.64 10.11 -4.57
CA LEU A 205 -4.36 10.63 -5.06
C LEU A 205 -3.53 11.12 -3.87
N ASN A 206 -2.35 10.57 -3.69
CA ASN A 206 -1.39 11.07 -2.71
C ASN A 206 -0.83 12.43 -3.14
N ILE A 207 -0.64 13.32 -2.19
CA ILE A 207 0.02 14.61 -2.38
C ILE A 207 1.36 14.58 -1.67
N LEU A 208 2.43 14.70 -2.45
CA LEU A 208 3.79 14.72 -1.95
C LEU A 208 4.30 16.17 -1.87
N GLY A 209 5.37 16.38 -1.13
CA GLY A 209 6.02 17.69 -1.06
C GLY A 209 6.59 18.16 -2.40
N ASP A 210 6.74 17.25 -3.34
CA ASP A 210 7.18 17.53 -4.72
C ASP A 210 6.26 18.52 -5.44
N GLU A 211 4.95 18.49 -5.12
CA GLU A 211 3.93 19.33 -5.75
C GLU A 211 4.07 20.83 -5.40
N TRP A 212 4.88 21.17 -4.40
CA TRP A 212 5.20 22.56 -4.06
C TRP A 212 6.37 23.12 -4.85
N TYR A 213 7.14 22.30 -5.60
CA TYR A 213 8.30 22.75 -6.33
C TYR A 213 7.95 23.07 -7.78
N VAL A 214 7.84 24.37 -8.09
CA VAL A 214 7.59 24.88 -9.45
C VAL A 214 8.80 25.74 -9.88
N ASP A 215 9.44 25.38 -10.97
CA ASP A 215 10.61 26.08 -11.56
C ASP A 215 11.70 26.43 -10.53
N GLY A 216 11.97 25.50 -9.60
CA GLY A 216 12.99 25.65 -8.56
C GLY A 216 12.57 26.46 -7.34
N SER A 217 11.36 26.99 -7.32
CA SER A 217 10.79 27.75 -6.20
C SER A 217 9.73 26.94 -5.46
N ILE A 218 9.56 27.19 -4.16
CA ILE A 218 8.46 26.62 -3.38
C ILE A 218 7.23 27.52 -3.58
N THR A 219 6.18 26.95 -4.14
CA THR A 219 4.91 27.63 -4.43
C THR A 219 3.76 26.79 -3.95
N GLU A 220 2.80 27.41 -3.26
CA GLU A 220 1.57 26.71 -2.82
C GLU A 220 0.79 26.20 -4.02
N PRO A 221 0.43 24.91 -4.06
CA PRO A 221 -0.40 24.35 -5.13
C PRO A 221 -1.78 25.03 -5.25
N PRO A 222 -2.39 25.04 -6.42
CA PRO A 222 -3.63 25.77 -6.70
C PRO A 222 -4.86 25.05 -6.12
N TRP A 223 -4.94 24.89 -4.80
CA TRP A 223 -5.99 24.12 -4.12
C TRP A 223 -7.40 24.57 -4.47
N ASN A 224 -7.62 25.87 -4.63
CA ASN A 224 -8.92 26.43 -5.03
C ASN A 224 -9.40 25.94 -6.41
N LYS A 225 -8.48 25.70 -7.36
CA LYS A 225 -8.82 25.13 -8.67
C LYS A 225 -9.12 23.63 -8.57
N ILE A 226 -8.41 22.93 -7.70
CA ILE A 226 -8.64 21.49 -7.49
C ILE A 226 -9.96 21.25 -6.77
N THR A 227 -10.22 22.01 -5.71
CA THR A 227 -11.48 21.91 -4.93
C THR A 227 -12.70 22.51 -5.63
N ALA A 228 -12.53 23.20 -6.76
CA ALA A 228 -13.63 23.57 -7.65
C ALA A 228 -14.29 22.35 -8.30
N SER A 229 -13.61 21.20 -8.38
CA SER A 229 -14.24 19.94 -8.76
C SER A 229 -15.22 19.51 -7.65
N PRO A 230 -16.50 19.23 -7.95
CA PRO A 230 -17.48 18.79 -6.95
C PRO A 230 -17.15 17.42 -6.37
N TYR A 231 -16.28 16.67 -7.03
CA TYR A 231 -15.90 15.30 -6.66
C TYR A 231 -14.63 15.25 -5.78
N ALA A 232 -13.89 16.36 -5.66
CA ALA A 232 -12.63 16.39 -4.91
C ALA A 232 -12.85 16.62 -3.41
N LYS A 233 -12.22 15.79 -2.59
CA LYS A 233 -12.15 15.93 -1.13
C LYS A 233 -10.67 16.02 -0.72
N LEU A 234 -10.22 17.23 -0.45
CA LEU A 234 -8.82 17.54 -0.11
C LEU A 234 -8.58 17.34 1.39
N HIS A 235 -7.52 16.61 1.71
CA HIS A 235 -7.02 16.38 3.07
C HIS A 235 -5.54 16.76 3.15
N LEU A 236 -5.23 17.91 3.73
CA LEU A 236 -3.86 18.34 4.01
C LEU A 236 -3.48 17.98 5.44
N TYR A 237 -2.24 17.51 5.64
CA TYR A 237 -1.78 17.02 6.96
C TYR A 237 -1.18 18.13 7.86
N GLY A 238 -1.23 19.39 7.45
CA GLY A 238 -0.74 20.52 8.23
C GLY A 238 0.79 20.56 8.41
N LYS A 239 1.54 19.85 7.57
CA LYS A 239 3.00 19.85 7.62
C LYS A 239 3.56 21.12 6.99
N SER A 240 4.43 21.85 7.69
CA SER A 240 4.95 23.15 7.28
C SER A 240 6.01 23.08 6.17
N GLU A 241 6.77 21.97 6.08
CA GLU A 241 7.88 21.83 5.14
C GLU A 241 7.56 20.80 4.05
N PRO A 242 7.38 21.21 2.80
CA PRO A 242 7.14 20.32 1.67
C PRO A 242 8.45 19.69 1.17
N ARG A 243 8.98 18.70 1.86
CA ARG A 243 10.16 17.98 1.39
C ARG A 243 9.78 17.00 0.29
N ARG A 244 10.66 16.81 -0.71
CA ARG A 244 10.46 15.83 -1.77
C ARG A 244 10.22 14.43 -1.20
N GLY A 245 9.25 13.72 -1.77
CA GLY A 245 8.81 12.39 -1.32
C GLY A 245 8.04 12.38 0.02
N ARG A 246 7.91 13.52 0.72
CA ARG A 246 7.15 13.58 1.96
C ARG A 246 5.65 13.64 1.67
N LYS A 247 4.87 12.71 2.22
CA LYS A 247 3.41 12.74 2.12
C LYS A 247 2.86 13.95 2.87
N MET A 248 2.27 14.90 2.14
CA MET A 248 1.75 16.18 2.63
C MET A 248 0.24 16.16 2.79
N GLY A 249 -0.43 15.27 2.08
CA GLY A 249 -1.88 15.16 2.06
C GLY A 249 -2.34 14.08 1.09
N HIS A 250 -3.64 14.06 0.84
CA HIS A 250 -4.25 13.29 -0.24
C HIS A 250 -5.54 13.95 -0.72
N ILE A 251 -6.00 13.56 -1.89
CA ILE A 251 -7.31 13.94 -2.42
C ILE A 251 -8.08 12.67 -2.71
N ASN A 252 -9.29 12.55 -2.17
CA ASN A 252 -10.23 11.53 -2.58
C ASN A 252 -11.17 12.13 -3.65
N PHE A 253 -11.20 11.50 -4.81
CA PHE A 253 -12.18 11.81 -5.85
C PHE A 253 -13.29 10.76 -5.79
N ILE A 254 -14.54 11.20 -5.66
CA ILE A 254 -15.72 10.33 -5.49
C ILE A 254 -16.78 10.78 -6.45
N ALA A 255 -17.25 9.90 -7.32
CA ALA A 255 -18.28 10.22 -8.32
C ALA A 255 -19.17 9.00 -8.60
N PRO A 256 -20.34 9.19 -9.23
CA PRO A 256 -21.26 8.09 -9.56
C PRO A 256 -20.65 7.03 -10.49
N SER A 257 -19.67 7.38 -11.32
CA SER A 257 -19.01 6.46 -12.23
C SER A 257 -17.49 6.52 -12.15
N GLN A 258 -16.81 5.41 -12.46
CA GLN A 258 -15.36 5.34 -12.52
C GLN A 258 -14.77 6.35 -13.52
N SER A 259 -15.43 6.55 -14.67
CA SER A 259 -14.97 7.51 -15.68
C SER A 259 -14.93 8.94 -15.16
N GLU A 260 -15.93 9.37 -14.38
CA GLU A 260 -15.96 10.70 -13.77
C GLU A 260 -14.88 10.87 -12.71
N VAL A 261 -14.65 9.83 -11.89
CA VAL A 261 -13.57 9.80 -10.90
C VAL A 261 -12.21 9.94 -11.57
N ASP A 262 -11.96 9.16 -12.63
CA ASP A 262 -10.71 9.17 -13.38
C ASP A 262 -10.45 10.54 -14.04
N GLN A 263 -11.47 11.15 -14.64
CA GLN A 263 -11.38 12.50 -15.24
C GLN A 263 -11.05 13.54 -14.17
N ALA A 264 -11.71 13.49 -13.01
CA ALA A 264 -11.47 14.44 -11.92
C ALA A 264 -10.04 14.31 -11.38
N CYS A 265 -9.57 13.07 -11.17
CA CYS A 265 -8.21 12.79 -10.74
C CYS A 265 -7.17 13.28 -11.76
N GLN A 266 -7.36 12.97 -13.05
CA GLN A 266 -6.47 13.42 -14.12
C GLN A 266 -6.44 14.96 -14.24
N GLY A 267 -7.59 15.63 -14.05
CA GLY A 267 -7.66 17.09 -13.99
C GLY A 267 -6.81 17.68 -12.88
N ALA A 268 -6.89 17.11 -11.68
CA ALA A 268 -6.06 17.53 -10.54
C ALA A 268 -4.55 17.24 -10.77
N GLN A 269 -4.21 16.09 -11.32
CA GLN A 269 -2.81 15.74 -11.66
C GLN A 269 -2.20 16.78 -12.63
N LYS A 270 -2.97 17.23 -13.63
CA LYS A 270 -2.51 18.28 -14.56
C LYS A 270 -2.29 19.62 -13.85
N LEU A 271 -3.20 20.01 -12.94
CA LEU A 271 -3.06 21.25 -12.15
C LEU A 271 -1.86 21.23 -11.20
N LEU A 272 -1.50 20.03 -10.71
CA LEU A 272 -0.36 19.79 -9.84
C LEU A 272 0.94 19.52 -10.60
N ASN A 273 0.94 19.57 -11.94
CA ASN A 273 2.08 19.21 -12.79
C ASN A 273 2.64 17.79 -12.52
N ILE A 274 1.81 16.90 -12.02
CA ILE A 274 2.20 15.49 -11.81
C ILE A 274 2.30 14.84 -13.19
N ARG A 275 3.54 14.53 -13.62
CA ARG A 275 3.80 13.86 -14.90
C ARG A 275 3.30 12.40 -14.81
N ARG A 276 2.75 11.94 -15.93
CA ARG A 276 2.28 10.53 -16.09
C ARG A 276 3.44 9.53 -16.07
#